data_1da0957d34ef320d1398e18f01c9604e
#
_entry.id   1da0957d34ef320d1398e18f01c9604e
#
_cell.length_a   1.000
_cell.length_b   1.000
_cell.length_c   1.000
_cell.angle_alpha   90.00
_cell.angle_beta   90.00
_cell.angle_gamma   90.00
#
_symmetry.space_group_name_H-M   'P 1'
#
loop_
_entity.id
_entity.type
_entity.pdbx_description
1 polymer ?
#
loop_
_entity_poly.entity_id
_entity_poly.type
_entity_poly.pdbx_seq_one_letter_code
_entity_poly.pdbx_strand_id
1 'polypeptide(L)'
;MEVKVRQAPATPSQIARDLRQSEGGRLLYVVPRLTPALRAAAEHGLAVVAVEEGVVMVEGHEYRPLAAVATTPSVPKSSRRMPWGRFALLRVLCRTREPRTQAQLAEEAGITQAAVSQSLSKLSRLVVRGSNGWSAANGDDLARRFLSEYPGAGGIGVSWFALDSVNAQADKALKAGLNENAILSGDVGADRIAPWRIPAKAIIYASAGLDLAKVGFARSTDERATLEVRVPADPTLWSTANAYAGDRRPRVADPLMVAHDILRTGGADAGDAVAHVLKQLTREWDAG
;
A
#
# COMPACT_ATOMS: atom_id res chain seq x y z
N MET A 1 7.50 -21.83 7.85
CA MET A 1 7.54 -21.49 6.40
C MET A 1 7.85 -20.01 6.31
N GLU A 2 8.97 -19.65 5.70
CA GLU A 2 9.36 -18.25 5.44
C GLU A 2 8.75 -17.80 4.11
N VAL A 3 8.18 -16.58 4.07
CA VAL A 3 7.57 -16.04 2.84
C VAL A 3 8.38 -14.82 2.40
N LYS A 4 8.86 -14.82 1.15
CA LYS A 4 9.57 -13.69 0.53
C LYS A 4 8.77 -13.15 -0.65
N VAL A 5 8.26 -11.93 -0.52
CA VAL A 5 7.59 -11.22 -1.61
C VAL A 5 8.64 -10.40 -2.39
N ARG A 6 8.74 -10.61 -3.69
CA ARG A 6 9.68 -9.90 -4.55
C ARG A 6 8.98 -9.32 -5.76
N GLN A 7 9.23 -8.06 -6.02
CA GLN A 7 8.65 -7.34 -7.16
C GLN A 7 9.52 -7.43 -8.43
N ALA A 8 10.80 -7.79 -8.26
CA ALA A 8 11.71 -8.03 -9.38
C ALA A 8 12.12 -9.51 -9.40
N PRO A 9 12.44 -10.07 -10.58
CA PRO A 9 12.94 -11.43 -10.67
C PRO A 9 14.16 -11.65 -9.79
N ALA A 10 14.10 -12.66 -8.92
CA ALA A 10 15.25 -13.04 -8.11
C ALA A 10 16.35 -13.65 -9.00
N THR A 11 17.58 -13.23 -8.79
CA THR A 11 18.74 -13.83 -9.47
C THR A 11 19.03 -15.21 -8.91
N PRO A 12 19.66 -16.13 -9.68
CA PRO A 12 20.05 -17.46 -9.17
C PRO A 12 20.88 -17.37 -7.87
N SER A 13 21.77 -16.39 -7.77
CA SER A 13 22.60 -16.18 -6.56
C SER A 13 21.77 -15.76 -5.34
N GLN A 14 20.74 -14.95 -5.53
CA GLN A 14 19.81 -14.57 -4.46
C GLN A 14 18.98 -15.77 -4.00
N ILE A 15 18.44 -16.55 -4.94
CA ILE A 15 17.68 -17.77 -4.65
C ILE A 15 18.53 -18.73 -3.83
N ALA A 16 19.76 -19.00 -4.28
CA ALA A 16 20.68 -19.90 -3.59
C ALA A 16 21.07 -19.42 -2.18
N ARG A 17 21.21 -18.09 -1.98
CA ARG A 17 21.45 -17.48 -0.67
C ARG A 17 20.25 -17.66 0.25
N ASP A 18 19.06 -17.36 -0.23
CA ASP A 18 17.84 -17.41 0.55
C ASP A 18 17.51 -18.87 0.95
N LEU A 19 17.72 -19.81 0.06
CA LEU A 19 17.58 -21.25 0.38
C LEU A 19 18.56 -21.70 1.48
N ARG A 20 19.81 -21.25 1.44
CA ARG A 20 20.78 -21.55 2.51
C ARG A 20 20.43 -20.92 3.84
N GLN A 21 19.86 -19.71 3.83
CA GLN A 21 19.47 -18.98 5.06
C GLN A 21 18.20 -19.53 5.71
N SER A 22 17.36 -20.25 4.98
CA SER A 22 16.13 -20.82 5.52
C SER A 22 16.34 -22.06 6.42
N GLU A 23 17.58 -22.46 6.73
CA GLU A 23 17.96 -23.54 7.66
C GLU A 23 17.09 -24.82 7.55
N GLY A 24 16.77 -25.25 6.33
CA GLY A 24 15.89 -26.39 6.08
C GLY A 24 14.40 -26.12 6.29
N GLY A 25 14.01 -24.88 6.56
CA GLY A 25 12.61 -24.44 6.58
C GLY A 25 12.04 -24.34 5.16
N ARG A 26 10.71 -24.51 5.03
CA ARG A 26 10.03 -24.30 3.74
C ARG A 26 10.03 -22.81 3.40
N LEU A 27 10.60 -22.46 2.23
CA LEU A 27 10.65 -21.11 1.69
C LEU A 27 9.60 -20.95 0.59
N LEU A 28 8.79 -19.88 0.67
CA LEU A 28 7.81 -19.52 -0.35
C LEU A 28 8.20 -18.16 -0.97
N TYR A 29 8.36 -18.15 -2.29
CA TYR A 29 8.47 -16.92 -3.06
C TYR A 29 7.11 -16.51 -3.63
N VAL A 30 6.76 -15.24 -3.46
CA VAL A 30 5.65 -14.59 -4.15
C VAL A 30 6.25 -13.58 -5.11
N VAL A 31 6.04 -13.80 -6.41
CA VAL A 31 6.68 -13.04 -7.51
C VAL A 31 5.62 -12.63 -8.54
N PRO A 32 5.84 -11.58 -9.33
CA PRO A 32 4.95 -11.27 -10.43
C PRO A 32 4.89 -12.39 -11.48
N ARG A 33 6.07 -12.93 -11.87
CA ARG A 33 6.22 -13.93 -12.92
C ARG A 33 7.19 -15.03 -12.55
N LEU A 34 6.92 -16.21 -13.10
CA LEU A 34 7.79 -17.39 -12.98
C LEU A 34 8.95 -17.29 -13.98
N THR A 35 10.16 -17.22 -13.45
CA THR A 35 11.39 -17.26 -14.28
C THR A 35 11.92 -18.70 -14.40
N PRO A 36 12.75 -19.00 -15.43
CA PRO A 36 13.40 -20.32 -15.53
C PRO A 36 14.19 -20.70 -14.27
N ALA A 37 14.87 -19.72 -13.65
CA ALA A 37 15.62 -19.94 -12.41
C ALA A 37 14.72 -20.29 -11.21
N LEU A 38 13.56 -19.65 -11.11
CA LEU A 38 12.57 -19.98 -10.06
C LEU A 38 11.90 -21.32 -10.31
N ARG A 39 11.64 -21.67 -11.57
CA ARG A 39 11.11 -22.99 -11.95
C ARG A 39 12.09 -24.10 -11.56
N ALA A 40 13.36 -23.97 -11.91
CA ALA A 40 14.39 -24.91 -11.52
C ALA A 40 14.55 -25.01 -9.97
N ALA A 41 14.48 -23.87 -9.26
CA ALA A 41 14.56 -23.87 -7.81
C ALA A 41 13.33 -24.52 -7.13
N ALA A 42 12.17 -24.46 -7.77
CA ALA A 42 10.95 -25.11 -7.27
C ALA A 42 11.05 -26.67 -7.31
N GLU A 43 11.82 -27.21 -8.24
CA GLU A 43 12.15 -28.66 -8.29
C GLU A 43 13.02 -29.09 -7.11
N HIS A 44 13.68 -28.13 -6.44
CA HIS A 44 14.58 -28.36 -5.32
C HIS A 44 14.05 -27.83 -3.97
N GLY A 45 12.71 -27.77 -3.82
CA GLY A 45 12.07 -27.49 -2.53
C GLY A 45 11.67 -26.04 -2.28
N LEU A 46 11.88 -25.12 -3.26
CA LEU A 46 11.32 -23.77 -3.20
C LEU A 46 9.84 -23.80 -3.63
N ALA A 47 8.92 -23.26 -2.80
CA ALA A 47 7.57 -22.99 -3.26
C ALA A 47 7.51 -21.61 -3.93
N VAL A 48 6.75 -21.47 -5.03
CA VAL A 48 6.64 -20.22 -5.80
C VAL A 48 5.19 -19.94 -6.14
N VAL A 49 4.73 -18.70 -5.89
CA VAL A 49 3.47 -18.16 -6.40
C VAL A 49 3.77 -17.07 -7.41
N ALA A 50 3.44 -17.30 -8.68
CA ALA A 50 3.56 -16.33 -9.77
C ALA A 50 2.19 -15.68 -9.99
N VAL A 51 2.02 -14.45 -9.47
CA VAL A 51 0.72 -13.80 -9.32
C VAL A 51 0.11 -13.40 -10.67
N GLU A 52 0.92 -12.85 -11.59
CA GLU A 52 0.43 -12.42 -12.91
C GLU A 52 0.06 -13.58 -13.84
N GLU A 53 0.66 -14.75 -13.61
CA GLU A 53 0.41 -15.95 -14.39
C GLU A 53 -0.63 -16.87 -13.76
N GLY A 54 -1.03 -16.59 -12.49
CA GLY A 54 -1.93 -17.44 -11.73
C GLY A 54 -1.34 -18.84 -11.49
N VAL A 55 -0.02 -18.96 -11.36
CA VAL A 55 0.68 -20.23 -11.23
C VAL A 55 1.24 -20.38 -9.83
N VAL A 56 1.02 -21.55 -9.25
CA VAL A 56 1.64 -21.97 -7.99
C VAL A 56 2.52 -23.19 -8.27
N MET A 57 3.78 -23.14 -7.85
CA MET A 57 4.67 -24.29 -7.90
C MET A 57 5.02 -24.74 -6.48
N VAL A 58 4.83 -26.02 -6.21
CA VAL A 58 5.18 -26.67 -4.94
C VAL A 58 5.81 -28.03 -5.27
N GLU A 59 6.98 -28.28 -4.73
CA GLU A 59 7.69 -29.56 -4.92
C GLU A 59 7.83 -29.96 -6.40
N GLY A 60 8.12 -28.98 -7.26
CA GLY A 60 8.26 -29.19 -8.70
C GLY A 60 6.94 -29.32 -9.49
N HIS A 61 5.80 -29.42 -8.80
CA HIS A 61 4.51 -29.53 -9.46
C HIS A 61 3.90 -28.13 -9.69
N GLU A 62 3.39 -27.94 -10.91
CA GLU A 62 2.70 -26.70 -11.32
C GLU A 62 1.19 -26.85 -11.10
N TYR A 63 0.63 -25.98 -10.29
CA TYR A 63 -0.81 -25.87 -10.03
C TYR A 63 -1.34 -24.60 -10.68
N ARG A 64 -2.38 -24.73 -11.49
CA ARG A 64 -3.17 -23.61 -12.03
C ARG A 64 -4.57 -23.72 -11.49
N PRO A 65 -5.21 -22.64 -11.00
CA PRO A 65 -6.62 -22.69 -10.64
C PRO A 65 -7.42 -23.07 -11.89
N LEU A 66 -8.31 -24.05 -11.77
CA LEU A 66 -9.34 -24.32 -12.77
C LEU A 66 -10.07 -23.01 -13.03
N ALA A 67 -10.06 -22.56 -14.28
CA ALA A 67 -10.51 -21.26 -14.78
C ALA A 67 -11.63 -20.61 -13.93
N ALA A 68 -11.25 -19.82 -12.94
CA ALA A 68 -12.11 -18.74 -12.47
C ALA A 68 -12.07 -17.68 -13.58
N VAL A 69 -13.25 -17.28 -14.04
CA VAL A 69 -13.46 -16.28 -15.08
C VAL A 69 -12.47 -15.13 -14.91
N ALA A 70 -11.60 -14.98 -15.90
CA ALA A 70 -10.57 -13.98 -15.92
C ALA A 70 -11.18 -12.59 -16.03
N THR A 71 -11.45 -11.95 -14.91
CA THR A 71 -11.39 -10.49 -14.83
C THR A 71 -9.98 -10.11 -14.44
N THR A 72 -9.07 -10.27 -15.39
CA THR A 72 -7.75 -9.70 -15.30
C THR A 72 -7.88 -8.22 -15.66
N PRO A 73 -7.69 -7.29 -14.71
CA PRO A 73 -7.39 -5.94 -15.12
C PRO A 73 -6.05 -6.04 -15.87
N SER A 74 -6.08 -5.77 -17.17
CA SER A 74 -4.86 -5.66 -17.96
C SER A 74 -4.05 -4.50 -17.41
N VAL A 75 -3.07 -4.80 -16.54
CA VAL A 75 -2.05 -3.82 -16.17
C VAL A 75 -1.29 -3.51 -17.45
N PRO A 76 -1.30 -2.27 -17.93
CA PRO A 76 -0.55 -1.90 -19.12
C PRO A 76 0.91 -2.26 -18.88
N LYS A 77 1.52 -2.99 -19.82
CA LYS A 77 2.97 -3.28 -19.86
C LYS A 77 3.75 -1.99 -20.09
N SER A 78 3.87 -1.16 -19.07
CA SER A 78 4.81 -0.07 -19.07
C SER A 78 6.03 -0.53 -18.28
N SER A 79 7.15 -0.72 -18.97
CA SER A 79 8.49 -0.92 -18.38
C SER A 79 8.97 0.32 -17.59
N ARG A 80 8.14 1.32 -17.43
CA ARG A 80 8.41 2.53 -16.67
C ARG A 80 8.27 2.22 -15.19
N ARG A 81 9.38 2.29 -14.49
CA ARG A 81 9.39 2.23 -13.02
C ARG A 81 8.38 3.23 -12.46
N MET A 82 7.45 2.73 -11.63
CA MET A 82 6.41 3.56 -11.01
C MET A 82 7.04 4.71 -10.23
N PRO A 83 6.60 5.95 -10.42
CA PRO A 83 7.20 7.12 -9.77
C PRO A 83 6.67 7.32 -8.34
N TRP A 84 6.81 6.30 -7.49
CA TRP A 84 6.33 6.32 -6.09
C TRP A 84 6.76 7.57 -5.34
N GLY A 85 8.02 7.98 -5.50
CA GLY A 85 8.56 9.18 -4.83
C GLY A 85 7.82 10.47 -5.19
N ARG A 86 7.31 10.61 -6.43
CA ARG A 86 6.49 11.77 -6.80
C ARG A 86 5.15 11.75 -6.07
N PHE A 87 4.51 10.60 -5.97
CA PHE A 87 3.25 10.45 -5.26
C PHE A 87 3.42 10.65 -3.75
N ALA A 88 4.51 10.13 -3.18
CA ALA A 88 4.85 10.39 -1.78
C ALA A 88 5.04 11.89 -1.51
N LEU A 89 5.71 12.59 -2.41
CA LEU A 89 5.95 14.02 -2.28
C LEU A 89 4.64 14.83 -2.35
N LEU A 90 3.68 14.45 -3.20
CA LEU A 90 2.34 15.06 -3.23
C LEU A 90 1.65 14.90 -1.86
N ARG A 91 1.66 13.70 -1.27
CA ARG A 91 1.06 13.41 0.03
C ARG A 91 1.70 14.23 1.16
N VAL A 92 3.02 14.29 1.19
CA VAL A 92 3.76 15.02 2.21
C VAL A 92 3.53 16.53 2.09
N LEU A 93 3.57 17.10 0.88
CA LEU A 93 3.34 18.53 0.67
C LEU A 93 1.90 18.98 0.96
N CYS A 94 0.91 18.09 0.78
CA CYS A 94 -0.48 18.37 1.15
C CYS A 94 -0.74 18.43 2.66
N ARG A 95 0.20 17.96 3.49
CA ARG A 95 -0.03 17.83 4.93
C ARG A 95 -0.01 19.16 5.67
N THR A 96 0.79 20.14 5.23
CA THR A 96 0.97 21.43 5.93
C THR A 96 1.50 22.52 4.99
N ARG A 97 1.21 23.76 5.31
CA ARG A 97 1.76 24.94 4.62
C ARG A 97 3.21 25.22 4.96
N GLU A 98 3.70 24.69 6.06
CA GLU A 98 5.06 24.95 6.50
C GLU A 98 6.08 24.57 5.41
N PRO A 99 6.99 25.51 5.05
CA PRO A 99 8.07 25.19 4.11
C PRO A 99 9.01 24.15 4.68
N ARG A 100 9.43 23.19 3.85
CA ARG A 100 10.36 22.12 4.22
C ARG A 100 11.56 22.09 3.28
N THR A 101 12.72 21.84 3.85
CA THR A 101 13.93 21.58 3.08
C THR A 101 13.80 20.28 2.28
N GLN A 102 14.61 20.09 1.23
CA GLN A 102 14.62 18.83 0.49
C GLN A 102 15.03 17.63 1.36
N ALA A 103 15.84 17.85 2.40
CA ALA A 103 16.21 16.81 3.35
C ALA A 103 15.01 16.34 4.17
N GLN A 104 14.23 17.27 4.73
CA GLN A 104 12.99 16.97 5.46
C GLN A 104 11.95 16.29 4.57
N LEU A 105 11.76 16.78 3.33
CA LEU A 105 10.87 16.15 2.38
C LEU A 105 11.32 14.73 2.00
N ALA A 106 12.62 14.49 1.91
CA ALA A 106 13.18 13.17 1.63
C ALA A 106 12.91 12.18 2.77
N GLU A 107 13.09 12.62 4.02
CA GLU A 107 12.80 11.84 5.21
C GLU A 107 11.30 11.51 5.33
N GLU A 108 10.43 12.52 5.26
CA GLU A 108 8.98 12.36 5.36
C GLU A 108 8.40 11.47 4.24
N ALA A 109 8.92 11.58 3.02
CA ALA A 109 8.48 10.78 1.88
C ALA A 109 9.16 9.39 1.79
N GLY A 110 10.22 9.14 2.56
CA GLY A 110 11.00 7.90 2.52
C GLY A 110 11.75 7.70 1.20
N ILE A 111 12.30 8.79 0.62
CA ILE A 111 13.02 8.78 -0.67
C ILE A 111 14.33 9.56 -0.56
N THR A 112 15.19 9.49 -1.59
CA THR A 112 16.44 10.25 -1.61
C THR A 112 16.21 11.73 -1.94
N GLN A 113 17.10 12.63 -1.49
CA GLN A 113 17.06 14.05 -1.86
C GLN A 113 17.13 14.27 -3.38
N ALA A 114 17.88 13.43 -4.09
CA ALA A 114 17.93 13.48 -5.56
C ALA A 114 16.56 13.19 -6.18
N ALA A 115 15.82 12.20 -5.63
CA ALA A 115 14.45 11.91 -6.07
C ALA A 115 13.47 13.04 -5.72
N VAL A 116 13.65 13.71 -4.57
CA VAL A 116 12.90 14.93 -4.21
C VAL A 116 13.14 16.02 -5.25
N SER A 117 14.41 16.36 -5.54
CA SER A 117 14.76 17.39 -6.50
C SER A 117 14.15 17.13 -7.90
N GLN A 118 14.26 15.89 -8.40
CA GLN A 118 13.65 15.48 -9.67
C GLN A 118 12.12 15.57 -9.66
N SER A 119 11.49 15.27 -8.52
CA SER A 119 10.03 15.31 -8.39
C SER A 119 9.54 16.75 -8.30
N LEU A 120 10.20 17.61 -7.53
CA LEU A 120 9.88 19.04 -7.43
C LEU A 120 9.95 19.75 -8.78
N SER A 121 10.94 19.44 -9.62
CA SER A 121 11.03 20.01 -10.96
C SER A 121 9.82 19.66 -11.85
N LYS A 122 9.25 18.46 -11.67
CA LYS A 122 8.03 18.02 -12.38
C LYS A 122 6.74 18.58 -11.78
N LEU A 123 6.80 19.09 -10.55
CA LEU A 123 5.67 19.67 -9.83
C LEU A 123 5.75 21.21 -9.81
N SER A 124 6.58 21.84 -10.64
CA SER A 124 6.93 23.27 -10.59
C SER A 124 5.75 24.24 -10.57
N ARG A 125 4.58 23.85 -11.11
CA ARG A 125 3.33 24.65 -11.07
C ARG A 125 2.51 24.46 -9.79
N LEU A 126 2.81 23.43 -9.01
CA LEU A 126 2.07 23.04 -7.81
C LEU A 126 2.84 23.33 -6.51
N VAL A 127 4.11 23.72 -6.63
CA VAL A 127 4.99 23.96 -5.49
C VAL A 127 5.66 25.32 -5.58
N VAL A 128 5.95 25.90 -4.44
CA VAL A 128 6.65 27.19 -4.31
C VAL A 128 7.93 26.97 -3.54
N ARG A 129 9.01 27.65 -3.96
CA ARG A 129 10.25 27.71 -3.22
C ARG A 129 10.36 29.05 -2.52
N GLY A 130 10.36 29.04 -1.20
CA GLY A 130 10.63 30.21 -0.35
C GLY A 130 12.07 30.18 0.23
N SER A 131 12.35 31.15 1.11
CA SER A 131 13.63 31.23 1.83
C SER A 131 13.89 30.00 2.72
N ASN A 132 12.83 29.45 3.32
CA ASN A 132 12.90 28.36 4.31
C ASN A 132 12.66 26.97 3.70
N GLY A 133 12.48 26.87 2.38
CA GLY A 133 12.28 25.58 1.72
C GLY A 133 11.12 25.57 0.72
N TRP A 134 10.50 24.42 0.57
CA TRP A 134 9.44 24.15 -0.38
C TRP A 134 8.11 23.92 0.31
N SER A 135 7.05 24.49 -0.24
CA SER A 135 5.67 24.27 0.17
C SER A 135 4.77 24.06 -1.05
N ALA A 136 3.54 23.62 -0.83
CA ALA A 136 2.55 23.60 -1.89
C ALA A 136 2.11 25.02 -2.23
N ALA A 137 1.85 25.28 -3.51
CA ALA A 137 1.20 26.53 -3.95
C ALA A 137 -0.28 26.53 -3.53
N ASN A 138 -0.94 25.39 -3.66
CA ASN A 138 -2.33 25.14 -3.27
C ASN A 138 -2.50 23.66 -2.91
N GLY A 139 -3.01 23.35 -1.71
CA GLY A 139 -3.22 21.98 -1.24
C GLY A 139 -4.27 21.21 -2.05
N ASP A 140 -5.36 21.89 -2.45
CA ASP A 140 -6.44 21.26 -3.21
C ASP A 140 -5.98 20.83 -4.61
N ASP A 141 -5.10 21.61 -5.25
CA ASP A 141 -4.53 21.25 -6.56
C ASP A 141 -3.62 20.02 -6.46
N LEU A 142 -2.83 19.93 -5.40
CA LEU A 142 -2.01 18.76 -5.10
C LEU A 142 -2.88 17.53 -4.82
N ALA A 143 -3.93 17.68 -4.01
CA ALA A 143 -4.86 16.60 -3.69
C ALA A 143 -5.56 16.08 -4.94
N ARG A 144 -6.11 16.97 -5.77
CA ARG A 144 -6.71 16.59 -7.07
C ARG A 144 -5.73 15.90 -7.98
N ARG A 145 -4.51 16.38 -8.05
CA ARG A 145 -3.43 15.77 -8.86
C ARG A 145 -3.11 14.36 -8.38
N PHE A 146 -2.98 14.18 -7.06
CA PHE A 146 -2.74 12.86 -6.49
C PHE A 146 -3.88 11.91 -6.81
N LEU A 147 -5.11 12.27 -6.48
CA LEU A 147 -6.28 11.41 -6.67
C LEU A 147 -6.53 11.04 -8.14
N SER A 148 -6.17 11.93 -9.08
CA SER A 148 -6.35 11.66 -10.52
C SER A 148 -5.25 10.80 -11.13
N GLU A 149 -4.03 10.78 -10.56
CA GLU A 149 -2.87 10.11 -11.17
C GLU A 149 -2.34 8.91 -10.38
N TYR A 150 -2.65 8.82 -9.09
CA TYR A 150 -2.17 7.71 -8.27
C TYR A 150 -2.86 6.40 -8.65
N PRO A 151 -2.12 5.38 -9.08
CA PRO A 151 -2.72 4.12 -9.57
C PRO A 151 -3.14 3.17 -8.44
N GLY A 152 -3.01 3.60 -7.19
CA GLY A 152 -3.17 2.77 -6.00
C GLY A 152 -1.85 2.17 -5.53
N ALA A 153 -1.86 1.62 -4.31
CA ALA A 153 -0.68 1.07 -3.67
C ALA A 153 -0.10 -0.17 -4.37
N GLY A 154 -0.84 -0.77 -5.30
CA GLY A 154 -0.44 -2.01 -5.97
C GLY A 154 -0.23 -3.17 -5.00
N GLY A 155 0.59 -4.15 -5.39
CA GLY A 155 0.94 -5.28 -4.54
C GLY A 155 -0.15 -6.34 -4.47
N ILE A 156 -0.15 -7.11 -3.36
CA ILE A 156 -1.03 -8.26 -3.19
C ILE A 156 -2.04 -7.97 -2.08
N GLY A 157 -3.32 -8.00 -2.43
CA GLY A 157 -4.44 -7.89 -1.50
C GLY A 157 -5.07 -9.25 -1.20
N VAL A 158 -5.52 -9.40 0.02
CA VAL A 158 -6.28 -10.57 0.47
C VAL A 158 -7.52 -10.10 1.19
N SER A 159 -8.67 -10.58 0.72
CA SER A 159 -9.99 -10.21 1.20
C SER A 159 -10.47 -11.12 2.33
N TRP A 160 -10.98 -10.50 3.39
CA TRP A 160 -11.43 -11.14 4.62
C TRP A 160 -12.83 -10.68 5.02
N PHE A 161 -13.52 -11.55 5.73
CA PHE A 161 -14.84 -11.29 6.32
C PHE A 161 -14.90 -11.80 7.76
N ALA A 162 -15.55 -11.05 8.64
CA ALA A 162 -15.96 -11.51 9.96
C ALA A 162 -17.35 -10.94 10.31
N LEU A 163 -17.97 -11.44 11.37
CA LEU A 163 -19.31 -11.01 11.80
C LEU A 163 -19.31 -9.77 12.69
N ASP A 164 -18.16 -9.42 13.25
CA ASP A 164 -18.02 -8.21 14.07
C ASP A 164 -18.25 -6.94 13.26
N SER A 165 -18.45 -5.80 13.92
CA SER A 165 -18.43 -4.50 13.25
C SER A 165 -17.10 -4.26 12.55
N VAL A 166 -17.10 -3.51 11.44
CA VAL A 166 -15.88 -3.25 10.63
C VAL A 166 -14.78 -2.59 11.46
N ASN A 167 -15.14 -1.71 12.39
CA ASN A 167 -14.20 -1.11 13.34
C ASN A 167 -13.55 -2.16 14.26
N ALA A 168 -14.32 -3.09 14.81
CA ALA A 168 -13.78 -4.17 15.64
C ALA A 168 -12.90 -5.13 14.83
N GLN A 169 -13.28 -5.43 13.58
CA GLN A 169 -12.46 -6.20 12.65
C GLN A 169 -11.10 -5.52 12.40
N ALA A 170 -11.10 -4.21 12.14
CA ALA A 170 -9.87 -3.45 11.93
C ALA A 170 -8.96 -3.50 13.16
N ASP A 171 -9.50 -3.32 14.38
CA ASP A 171 -8.73 -3.39 15.61
C ASP A 171 -8.12 -4.79 15.85
N LYS A 172 -8.87 -5.86 15.56
CA LYS A 172 -8.35 -7.24 15.62
C LYS A 172 -7.22 -7.48 14.61
N ALA A 173 -7.41 -7.02 13.36
CA ALA A 173 -6.40 -7.17 12.31
C ALA A 173 -5.13 -6.36 12.60
N LEU A 174 -5.25 -5.14 13.13
CA LEU A 174 -4.12 -4.32 13.57
C LEU A 174 -3.32 -5.01 14.70
N LYS A 175 -4.00 -5.61 15.68
CA LYS A 175 -3.33 -6.37 16.74
C LYS A 175 -2.58 -7.58 16.19
N ALA A 176 -3.17 -8.31 15.23
CA ALA A 176 -2.51 -9.42 14.56
C ALA A 176 -1.32 -8.97 13.71
N GLY A 177 -1.35 -7.75 13.17
CA GLY A 177 -0.33 -7.16 12.31
C GLY A 177 0.69 -6.27 13.02
N LEU A 178 0.76 -6.25 14.36
CA LEU A 178 1.67 -5.35 15.10
C LEU A 178 3.15 -5.52 14.68
N ASN A 179 3.60 -6.75 14.46
CA ASN A 179 4.97 -7.06 14.03
C ASN A 179 5.21 -6.74 12.54
N GLU A 180 4.14 -6.52 11.76
CA GLU A 180 4.19 -6.29 10.32
C GLU A 180 4.00 -4.81 9.96
N ASN A 181 4.23 -3.90 10.92
CA ASN A 181 4.08 -2.46 10.72
C ASN A 181 2.72 -2.07 10.12
N ALA A 182 1.64 -2.68 10.58
CA ALA A 182 0.31 -2.50 10.04
C ALA A 182 -0.15 -1.02 10.08
N ILE A 183 -0.75 -0.57 8.97
CA ILE A 183 -1.30 0.78 8.78
C ILE A 183 -2.76 0.65 8.39
N LEU A 184 -3.63 1.38 9.07
CA LEU A 184 -5.07 1.44 8.81
C LEU A 184 -5.39 2.41 7.68
N SER A 185 -6.33 2.03 6.80
CA SER A 185 -6.86 2.85 5.71
C SER A 185 -8.32 2.47 5.41
N GLY A 186 -8.85 2.94 4.28
CA GLY A 186 -10.24 2.72 3.88
C GLY A 186 -11.22 3.47 4.77
N ASP A 187 -12.46 2.98 4.87
CA ASP A 187 -13.52 3.65 5.64
C ASP A 187 -13.19 3.80 7.12
N VAL A 188 -12.57 2.77 7.72
CA VAL A 188 -12.17 2.86 9.14
C VAL A 188 -11.03 3.86 9.33
N GLY A 189 -10.12 3.97 8.35
CA GLY A 189 -9.10 5.02 8.34
C GLY A 189 -9.73 6.41 8.26
N ALA A 190 -10.74 6.59 7.42
CA ALA A 190 -11.50 7.84 7.32
C ALA A 190 -12.25 8.17 8.61
N ASP A 191 -12.89 7.18 9.23
CA ASP A 191 -13.60 7.35 10.50
C ASP A 191 -12.66 7.83 11.63
N ARG A 192 -11.39 7.41 11.61
CA ARG A 192 -10.37 7.89 12.56
C ARG A 192 -9.88 9.31 12.28
N ILE A 193 -9.93 9.77 11.03
CA ILE A 193 -9.51 11.11 10.62
C ILE A 193 -10.65 12.11 10.76
N ALA A 194 -11.80 11.78 10.19
CA ALA A 194 -12.98 12.65 10.07
C ALA A 194 -14.24 11.78 10.02
N PRO A 195 -14.80 11.38 11.18
CA PRO A 195 -16.00 10.56 11.25
C PRO A 195 -17.16 11.19 10.45
N TRP A 196 -17.75 10.41 9.53
CA TRP A 196 -18.85 10.89 8.71
C TRP A 196 -19.88 9.82 8.38
N ARG A 197 -19.45 8.61 7.99
CA ARG A 197 -20.34 7.48 7.67
C ARG A 197 -19.96 6.23 8.45
N ILE A 198 -20.89 5.29 8.55
CA ILE A 198 -20.62 3.97 9.12
C ILE A 198 -19.63 3.23 8.20
N PRO A 199 -18.46 2.80 8.70
CA PRO A 199 -17.50 2.08 7.89
C PRO A 199 -18.06 0.78 7.29
N ALA A 200 -17.92 0.61 5.99
CA ALA A 200 -18.30 -0.59 5.26
C ALA A 200 -17.12 -1.54 4.99
N LYS A 201 -15.90 -1.00 4.82
CA LYS A 201 -14.71 -1.78 4.55
C LYS A 201 -13.45 -1.16 5.18
N ALA A 202 -12.68 -1.98 5.87
CA ALA A 202 -11.35 -1.61 6.34
C ALA A 202 -10.26 -2.07 5.37
N ILE A 203 -9.17 -1.32 5.28
CA ILE A 203 -7.96 -1.70 4.57
C ILE A 203 -6.80 -1.66 5.55
N ILE A 204 -6.03 -2.75 5.61
CA ILE A 204 -4.81 -2.84 6.40
C ILE A 204 -3.64 -3.03 5.44
N TYR A 205 -2.73 -2.06 5.41
CA TYR A 205 -1.43 -2.22 4.78
C TYR A 205 -0.46 -2.85 5.76
N ALA A 206 0.22 -3.91 5.35
CA ALA A 206 1.19 -4.61 6.18
C ALA A 206 2.43 -4.98 5.36
N SER A 207 3.58 -5.13 6.01
CA SER A 207 4.85 -5.49 5.36
C SER A 207 4.87 -6.94 4.86
N ALA A 208 4.01 -7.80 5.43
CA ALA A 208 3.78 -9.18 5.00
C ALA A 208 2.30 -9.56 5.12
N GLY A 209 1.94 -10.70 4.53
CA GLY A 209 0.59 -11.23 4.63
C GLY A 209 0.21 -11.60 6.07
N LEU A 210 -1.03 -11.32 6.48
CA LEU A 210 -1.56 -11.69 7.79
C LEU A 210 -2.45 -12.92 7.69
N ASP A 211 -2.24 -13.89 8.57
CA ASP A 211 -3.15 -15.02 8.75
C ASP A 211 -4.23 -14.67 9.77
N LEU A 212 -5.31 -14.08 9.29
CA LEU A 212 -6.43 -13.67 10.14
C LEU A 212 -7.41 -14.80 10.47
N ALA A 213 -7.26 -15.99 9.87
CA ALA A 213 -8.10 -17.14 10.22
C ALA A 213 -7.98 -17.50 11.70
N LYS A 214 -6.79 -17.34 12.29
CA LYS A 214 -6.50 -17.59 13.71
C LYS A 214 -7.23 -16.64 14.68
N VAL A 215 -7.72 -15.50 14.18
CA VAL A 215 -8.42 -14.49 14.97
C VAL A 215 -9.88 -14.33 14.54
N GLY A 216 -10.45 -15.36 13.88
CA GLY A 216 -11.88 -15.46 13.61
C GLY A 216 -12.34 -14.86 12.28
N PHE A 217 -11.43 -14.65 11.32
CA PHE A 217 -11.81 -14.22 9.96
C PHE A 217 -11.88 -15.40 9.00
N ALA A 218 -12.78 -15.32 8.03
CA ALA A 218 -12.84 -16.20 6.88
C ALA A 218 -12.31 -15.48 5.63
N ARG A 219 -11.68 -16.21 4.71
CA ARG A 219 -11.35 -15.71 3.38
C ARG A 219 -12.64 -15.35 2.64
N SER A 220 -12.61 -14.26 1.88
CA SER A 220 -13.78 -13.74 1.18
C SER A 220 -13.45 -13.34 -0.26
N THR A 221 -14.47 -13.16 -1.06
CA THR A 221 -14.38 -12.44 -2.35
C THR A 221 -14.40 -10.93 -2.07
N ASP A 222 -13.88 -10.13 -3.00
CA ASP A 222 -13.82 -8.66 -2.84
C ASP A 222 -15.19 -8.03 -2.60
N GLU A 223 -16.24 -8.59 -3.20
CA GLU A 223 -17.62 -8.10 -3.09
C GLU A 223 -18.23 -8.27 -1.69
N ARG A 224 -17.83 -9.33 -0.97
CA ARG A 224 -18.34 -9.65 0.36
C ARG A 224 -17.37 -9.26 1.47
N ALA A 225 -16.18 -8.83 1.11
CA ALA A 225 -15.13 -8.51 2.07
C ALA A 225 -15.44 -7.24 2.85
N THR A 226 -15.35 -7.34 4.16
CA THR A 226 -15.41 -6.20 5.08
C THR A 226 -14.03 -5.71 5.48
N LEU A 227 -12.99 -6.48 5.17
CA LEU A 227 -11.60 -6.14 5.45
C LEU A 227 -10.69 -6.65 4.31
N GLU A 228 -9.74 -5.82 3.91
CA GLU A 228 -8.67 -6.18 3.00
C GLU A 228 -7.31 -6.01 3.71
N VAL A 229 -6.47 -7.04 3.66
CA VAL A 229 -5.05 -6.93 4.02
C VAL A 229 -4.24 -6.87 2.75
N ARG A 230 -3.40 -5.84 2.61
CA ARG A 230 -2.59 -5.62 1.41
C ARG A 230 -1.11 -5.47 1.76
N VAL A 231 -0.27 -6.24 1.08
CA VAL A 231 1.17 -6.02 1.02
C VAL A 231 1.42 -5.11 -0.18
N PRO A 232 1.66 -3.81 0.04
CA PRO A 232 1.67 -2.82 -1.03
C PRO A 232 2.95 -2.89 -1.86
N ALA A 233 2.85 -2.49 -3.13
CA ALA A 233 4.00 -2.24 -4.00
C ALA A 233 4.62 -0.86 -3.79
N ASP A 234 3.85 0.11 -3.27
CA ASP A 234 4.33 1.44 -2.92
C ASP A 234 5.17 1.38 -1.63
N PRO A 235 6.49 1.52 -1.71
CA PRO A 235 7.37 1.43 -0.53
C PRO A 235 7.28 2.67 0.36
N THR A 236 6.65 3.75 -0.09
CA THR A 236 6.63 5.05 0.61
C THR A 236 5.48 5.17 1.61
N LEU A 237 4.57 4.20 1.66
CA LEU A 237 3.38 4.24 2.55
C LEU A 237 3.74 4.39 4.02
N TRP A 238 4.78 3.68 4.49
CA TRP A 238 5.18 3.75 5.90
C TRP A 238 5.74 5.11 6.30
N SER A 239 6.61 5.69 5.45
CA SER A 239 7.21 7.00 5.72
C SER A 239 6.16 8.10 5.73
N THR A 240 5.27 8.13 4.74
CA THR A 240 4.20 9.15 4.67
C THR A 240 3.17 8.98 5.79
N ALA A 241 2.81 7.74 6.17
CA ALA A 241 1.95 7.48 7.31
C ALA A 241 2.62 7.89 8.64
N ASN A 242 3.92 7.64 8.81
CA ASN A 242 4.66 8.09 9.97
C ASN A 242 4.72 9.62 10.04
N ALA A 243 5.01 10.29 8.92
CA ALA A 243 5.03 11.76 8.85
C ALA A 243 3.67 12.39 9.18
N TYR A 244 2.56 11.71 8.83
CA TYR A 244 1.21 12.15 9.17
C TYR A 244 0.83 11.82 10.61
N ALA A 245 1.03 10.57 11.04
CA ALA A 245 0.59 10.09 12.34
C ALA A 245 1.44 10.61 13.50
N GLY A 246 2.75 10.86 13.29
CA GLY A 246 3.67 11.10 14.40
C GLY A 246 3.64 9.95 15.40
N ASP A 247 3.40 10.26 16.67
CA ASP A 247 3.29 9.27 17.76
C ASP A 247 1.89 8.70 17.93
N ARG A 248 0.91 9.14 17.16
CA ARG A 248 -0.48 8.62 17.25
C ARG A 248 -0.54 7.13 16.91
N ARG A 249 -1.31 6.37 17.68
CA ARG A 249 -1.55 4.94 17.46
C ARG A 249 -3.05 4.64 17.54
N PRO A 250 -3.57 3.68 16.76
CA PRO A 250 -2.89 2.96 15.69
C PRO A 250 -2.45 3.91 14.55
N ARG A 251 -1.47 3.50 13.75
CA ARG A 251 -1.09 4.27 12.57
C ARG A 251 -2.19 4.23 11.54
N VAL A 252 -2.59 5.41 11.08
CA VAL A 252 -3.50 5.59 9.96
C VAL A 252 -2.70 6.09 8.77
N ALA A 253 -3.03 5.65 7.57
CA ALA A 253 -2.46 6.19 6.34
C ALA A 253 -2.76 7.70 6.26
N ASP A 254 -1.94 8.43 5.52
CA ASP A 254 -2.19 9.86 5.32
C ASP A 254 -3.55 10.11 4.62
N PRO A 255 -4.17 11.27 4.81
CA PRO A 255 -5.53 11.54 4.33
C PRO A 255 -5.72 11.35 2.83
N LEU A 256 -4.70 11.62 1.99
CA LEU A 256 -4.80 11.41 0.55
C LEU A 256 -4.84 9.94 0.18
N MET A 257 -4.08 9.11 0.89
CA MET A 257 -4.13 7.67 0.69
C MET A 257 -5.47 7.09 1.13
N VAL A 258 -6.00 7.53 2.28
CA VAL A 258 -7.33 7.15 2.76
C VAL A 258 -8.41 7.57 1.76
N ALA A 259 -8.37 8.81 1.25
CA ALA A 259 -9.30 9.31 0.24
C ALA A 259 -9.25 8.47 -1.05
N HIS A 260 -8.06 8.11 -1.53
CA HIS A 260 -7.90 7.24 -2.68
C HIS A 260 -8.51 5.86 -2.43
N ASP A 261 -8.29 5.28 -1.26
CA ASP A 261 -8.83 3.96 -0.93
C ASP A 261 -10.35 3.95 -0.82
N ILE A 262 -10.98 5.02 -0.30
CA ILE A 262 -12.44 5.18 -0.31
C ILE A 262 -12.97 5.19 -1.74
N LEU A 263 -12.35 5.96 -2.66
CA LEU A 263 -12.75 5.98 -4.06
C LEU A 263 -12.61 4.59 -4.71
N ARG A 264 -11.57 3.87 -4.37
CA ARG A 264 -11.31 2.52 -4.89
C ARG A 264 -12.33 1.48 -4.38
N THR A 265 -12.73 1.57 -3.11
CA THR A 265 -13.72 0.66 -2.53
C THR A 265 -15.15 1.01 -2.94
N GLY A 266 -15.40 2.27 -3.32
CA GLY A 266 -16.66 2.73 -3.87
C GLY A 266 -17.75 2.98 -2.81
N GLY A 267 -18.99 2.88 -3.25
CA GLY A 267 -20.18 3.22 -2.50
C GLY A 267 -20.85 4.49 -3.04
N ALA A 268 -22.17 4.60 -2.88
CA ALA A 268 -22.96 5.71 -3.42
C ALA A 268 -22.51 7.09 -2.88
N ASP A 269 -21.96 7.12 -1.68
CA ASP A 269 -21.52 8.30 -0.93
C ASP A 269 -19.99 8.43 -0.85
N ALA A 270 -19.24 7.66 -1.64
CA ALA A 270 -17.77 7.67 -1.60
C ALA A 270 -17.19 9.07 -1.88
N GLY A 271 -17.79 9.83 -2.82
CA GLY A 271 -17.38 11.18 -3.14
C GLY A 271 -17.53 12.14 -1.96
N ASP A 272 -18.64 12.06 -1.23
CA ASP A 272 -18.90 12.89 -0.07
C ASP A 272 -17.99 12.53 1.11
N ALA A 273 -17.74 11.23 1.33
CA ALA A 273 -16.79 10.77 2.32
C ALA A 273 -15.37 11.31 2.05
N VAL A 274 -14.91 11.25 0.79
CA VAL A 274 -13.64 11.86 0.37
C VAL A 274 -13.62 13.35 0.59
N ALA A 275 -14.68 14.07 0.21
CA ALA A 275 -14.76 15.50 0.44
C ALA A 275 -14.65 15.86 1.94
N HIS A 276 -15.20 15.00 2.82
CA HIS A 276 -15.10 15.17 4.28
C HIS A 276 -13.67 14.99 4.79
N VAL A 277 -12.97 13.94 4.33
CA VAL A 277 -11.54 13.71 4.66
C VAL A 277 -10.66 14.86 4.17
N LEU A 278 -10.88 15.32 2.94
CA LEU A 278 -10.12 16.45 2.37
C LEU A 278 -10.39 17.77 3.09
N LYS A 279 -11.63 18.00 3.52
CA LYS A 279 -11.98 19.19 4.33
C LYS A 279 -11.23 19.19 5.68
N GLN A 280 -11.06 18.01 6.30
CA GLN A 280 -10.26 17.90 7.52
C GLN A 280 -8.77 18.18 7.23
N LEU A 281 -8.24 17.66 6.12
CA LEU A 281 -6.88 17.95 5.68
C LEU A 281 -6.67 19.47 5.44
N THR A 282 -7.63 20.16 4.81
CA THR A 282 -7.56 21.62 4.59
C THR A 282 -7.57 22.38 5.92
N ARG A 283 -8.36 21.96 6.90
CA ARG A 283 -8.36 22.58 8.24
C ARG A 283 -7.01 22.42 8.94
N GLU A 284 -6.40 21.23 8.86
CA GLU A 284 -5.07 20.98 9.40
C GLU A 284 -4.00 21.80 8.67
N TRP A 285 -4.15 21.95 7.36
CA TRP A 285 -3.32 22.81 6.53
C TRP A 285 -3.41 24.29 6.93
N ASP A 286 -4.59 24.79 7.25
CA ASP A 286 -4.82 26.20 7.63
C ASP A 286 -4.40 26.51 9.07
N ALA A 287 -4.32 25.48 9.92
CA ALA A 287 -3.94 25.61 11.32
C ALA A 287 -2.41 25.58 11.55
N GLY A 288 -1.62 25.06 10.61
CA GLY A 288 -0.15 25.02 10.63
C GLY A 288 0.45 26.13 9.79
#